data_0a8b430dccdecbfdbbd210227eb567e1
#
_entry.id   0a8b430dccdecbfdbbd210227eb567e1
#
_cell.length_a   1.000
_cell.length_b   1.000
_cell.length_c   1.000
_cell.angle_alpha   90.00
_cell.angle_beta   90.00
_cell.angle_gamma   90.00
#
_symmetry.space_group_name_H-M   'P 1'
#
loop_
_entity.id
_entity.type
_entity.pdbx_description
1 polymer ?
#
loop_
_entity_poly.entity_id
_entity_poly.type
_entity_poly.pdbx_seq_one_letter_code
_entity_poly.pdbx_strand_id
1 'polypeptide(L)'
;MTNNSFSIRLREARLMMGLSMDKLVERTNGAITKQSISRYEKGIMRPKRGALQAIAKALNISEEYFEGTNLKIDMPMLRTTSNGKLSEDELQALEAKLSFWAEQYLTKEKEAGFPTQFKNPVKGTKVSTLEDAIHAADLLREKWHCGDGPIASILRLLERKGIMILAANLPDYVFGMSTWADKKHPLMILDFNPEKSSVEKLRFTAAHELAHLLLLFPEDSPLKLEKRCDLFASFFLLPKLTLLEELGSRKR
;
A
#
# COMPACT_ATOMS: atom_id res chain seq x y z
N MET A 1 -28.38 -5.41 2.37
CA MET A 1 -27.08 -4.95 2.90
C MET A 1 -26.90 -5.53 4.28
N THR A 2 -25.90 -6.36 4.47
CA THR A 2 -25.76 -7.19 5.67
C THR A 2 -25.22 -6.36 6.84
N ASN A 3 -25.71 -6.62 8.05
CA ASN A 3 -25.23 -6.04 9.32
C ASN A 3 -23.69 -6.14 9.48
N ASN A 4 -23.06 -6.97 8.68
CA ASN A 4 -21.62 -7.27 8.72
C ASN A 4 -20.76 -6.12 8.15
N SER A 5 -21.21 -5.39 7.14
CA SER A 5 -20.44 -4.29 6.55
C SER A 5 -20.26 -3.12 7.55
N PHE A 6 -21.34 -2.66 8.16
CA PHE A 6 -21.28 -1.58 9.14
C PHE A 6 -20.38 -1.90 10.33
N SER A 7 -20.49 -3.11 10.88
CA SER A 7 -19.72 -3.51 12.09
C SER A 7 -18.20 -3.53 11.82
N ILE A 8 -17.82 -4.04 10.66
CA ILE A 8 -16.42 -4.05 10.22
C ILE A 8 -15.92 -2.61 10.06
N ARG A 9 -16.65 -1.78 9.32
CA ARG A 9 -16.26 -0.39 9.05
C ARG A 9 -16.19 0.48 10.31
N LEU A 10 -17.07 0.25 11.29
CA LEU A 10 -16.98 0.94 12.57
C LEU A 10 -15.70 0.57 13.32
N ARG A 11 -15.37 -0.71 13.38
CA ARG A 11 -14.15 -1.18 14.03
C ARG A 11 -12.91 -0.63 13.32
N GLU A 12 -12.88 -0.71 12.00
CA GLU A 12 -11.79 -0.17 11.16
C GLU A 12 -11.60 1.32 11.39
N ALA A 13 -12.67 2.12 11.34
CA ALA A 13 -12.60 3.56 11.57
C ALA A 13 -12.06 3.90 12.96
N ARG A 14 -12.48 3.16 13.98
CA ARG A 14 -11.97 3.35 15.34
C ARG A 14 -10.47 3.01 15.43
N LEU A 15 -10.05 1.87 14.88
CA LEU A 15 -8.66 1.44 14.88
C LEU A 15 -7.78 2.37 14.05
N MET A 16 -8.27 2.83 12.89
CA MET A 16 -7.59 3.82 12.05
C MET A 16 -7.26 5.11 12.80
N MET A 17 -8.15 5.52 13.72
CA MET A 17 -7.94 6.68 14.58
C MET A 17 -7.12 6.38 15.85
N GLY A 18 -6.65 5.15 16.02
CA GLY A 18 -5.90 4.71 17.21
C GLY A 18 -6.73 4.77 18.50
N LEU A 19 -8.06 4.61 18.40
CA LEU A 19 -8.95 4.73 19.56
C LEU A 19 -9.29 3.39 20.17
N SER A 20 -9.21 3.30 21.51
CA SER A 20 -9.91 2.27 22.26
C SER A 20 -11.42 2.52 22.26
N MET A 21 -12.24 1.53 22.61
CA MET A 21 -13.69 1.73 22.75
C MET A 21 -14.00 2.80 23.80
N ASP A 22 -13.22 2.86 24.89
CA ASP A 22 -13.40 3.84 25.97
C ASP A 22 -13.12 5.27 25.45
N LYS A 23 -12.03 5.45 24.69
CA LYS A 23 -11.72 6.74 24.06
C LYS A 23 -12.78 7.16 23.04
N LEU A 24 -13.39 6.21 22.32
CA LEU A 24 -14.50 6.54 21.43
C LEU A 24 -15.74 6.99 22.21
N VAL A 25 -16.07 6.35 23.35
CA VAL A 25 -17.13 6.82 24.26
C VAL A 25 -16.89 8.26 24.70
N GLU A 26 -15.69 8.58 25.17
CA GLU A 26 -15.31 9.93 25.56
C GLU A 26 -15.52 10.95 24.43
N ARG A 27 -15.05 10.62 23.20
CA ARG A 27 -15.22 11.50 22.03
C ARG A 27 -16.68 11.69 21.61
N THR A 28 -17.58 10.75 21.94
CA THR A 28 -19.01 10.95 21.72
C THR A 28 -19.69 11.76 22.81
N ASN A 29 -18.92 12.29 23.79
CA ASN A 29 -19.43 12.98 24.99
C ASN A 29 -20.47 12.14 25.77
N GLY A 30 -20.24 10.83 25.83
CA GLY A 30 -21.14 9.91 26.53
C GLY A 30 -22.47 9.61 25.82
N ALA A 31 -22.65 10.09 24.57
CA ALA A 31 -23.86 9.79 23.80
C ALA A 31 -24.03 8.29 23.51
N ILE A 32 -22.96 7.51 23.64
CA ILE A 32 -22.93 6.07 23.38
C ILE A 32 -22.12 5.38 24.47
N THR A 33 -22.57 4.20 24.90
CA THR A 33 -21.85 3.40 25.88
C THR A 33 -20.86 2.43 25.24
N LYS A 34 -19.81 2.03 25.96
CA LYS A 34 -18.87 1.00 25.52
C LYS A 34 -19.55 -0.30 25.11
N GLN A 35 -20.60 -0.68 25.87
CA GLN A 35 -21.37 -1.89 25.56
C GLN A 35 -22.11 -1.75 24.22
N SER A 36 -22.63 -0.56 23.90
CA SER A 36 -23.26 -0.30 22.61
C SER A 36 -22.24 -0.38 21.46
N ILE A 37 -21.06 0.23 21.61
CA ILE A 37 -19.97 0.15 20.62
C ILE A 37 -19.60 -1.31 20.38
N SER A 38 -19.38 -2.10 21.44
CA SER A 38 -19.06 -3.52 21.33
C SER A 38 -20.13 -4.32 20.58
N ARG A 39 -21.42 -4.03 20.83
CA ARG A 39 -22.53 -4.68 20.11
C ARG A 39 -22.60 -4.27 18.65
N TYR A 40 -22.31 -3.00 18.33
CA TYR A 40 -22.23 -2.50 16.98
C TYR A 40 -21.09 -3.17 16.19
N GLU A 41 -19.88 -3.22 16.78
CA GLU A 41 -18.71 -3.86 16.14
C GLU A 41 -18.86 -5.38 15.98
N LYS A 42 -19.66 -6.02 16.83
CA LYS A 42 -20.00 -7.45 16.70
C LYS A 42 -21.17 -7.72 15.73
N GLY A 43 -21.76 -6.68 15.15
CA GLY A 43 -22.90 -6.82 14.25
C GLY A 43 -24.21 -7.27 14.95
N ILE A 44 -24.25 -7.25 16.31
CA ILE A 44 -25.42 -7.65 17.09
C ILE A 44 -26.56 -6.66 16.94
N MET A 45 -26.23 -5.37 16.77
CA MET A 45 -27.22 -4.31 16.55
C MET A 45 -26.62 -3.19 15.70
N ARG A 46 -27.51 -2.38 15.09
CA ARG A 46 -27.13 -1.14 14.38
C ARG A 46 -27.46 0.07 15.24
N PRO A 47 -26.62 1.15 15.15
CA PRO A 47 -26.96 2.40 15.82
C PRO A 47 -28.18 3.04 15.18
N LYS A 48 -29.00 3.72 15.99
CA LYS A 48 -30.01 4.64 15.49
C LYS A 48 -29.32 5.90 14.92
N ARG A 49 -30.03 6.69 14.10
CA ARG A 49 -29.49 7.86 13.39
C ARG A 49 -28.67 8.79 14.30
N GLY A 50 -29.17 9.16 15.47
CA GLY A 50 -28.44 10.05 16.39
C GLY A 50 -27.15 9.45 16.92
N ALA A 51 -27.13 8.12 17.20
CA ALA A 51 -25.92 7.41 17.58
C ALA A 51 -24.93 7.30 16.41
N LEU A 52 -25.40 7.06 15.19
CA LEU A 52 -24.57 7.05 13.99
C LEU A 52 -23.90 8.41 13.77
N GLN A 53 -24.63 9.49 13.88
CA GLN A 53 -24.12 10.85 13.77
C GLN A 53 -23.06 11.16 14.83
N ALA A 54 -23.29 10.75 16.08
CA ALA A 54 -22.31 10.94 17.15
C ALA A 54 -21.02 10.17 16.87
N ILE A 55 -21.12 8.93 16.36
CA ILE A 55 -19.97 8.10 15.96
C ILE A 55 -19.22 8.77 14.81
N ALA A 56 -19.90 9.13 13.74
CA ALA A 56 -19.33 9.75 12.55
C ALA A 56 -18.55 11.02 12.91
N LYS A 57 -19.16 11.89 13.72
CA LYS A 57 -18.53 13.11 14.23
C LYS A 57 -17.30 12.80 15.11
N ALA A 58 -17.39 11.84 16.03
CA ALA A 58 -16.29 11.46 16.92
C ALA A 58 -15.10 10.88 16.17
N LEU A 59 -15.35 10.20 15.04
CA LEU A 59 -14.33 9.61 14.17
C LEU A 59 -13.88 10.53 13.04
N ASN A 60 -14.51 11.72 12.90
CA ASN A 60 -14.24 12.68 11.82
C ASN A 60 -14.37 12.06 10.42
N ILE A 61 -15.42 11.27 10.21
CA ILE A 61 -15.74 10.62 8.93
C ILE A 61 -17.22 10.88 8.58
N SER A 62 -17.58 10.73 7.30
CA SER A 62 -18.96 10.90 6.88
C SER A 62 -19.84 9.69 7.24
N GLU A 63 -21.16 9.89 7.36
CA GLU A 63 -22.11 8.79 7.61
C GLU A 63 -22.11 7.78 6.44
N GLU A 64 -21.89 8.25 5.21
CA GLU A 64 -21.84 7.45 3.98
C GLU A 64 -20.69 6.44 4.02
N TYR A 65 -19.60 6.73 4.74
CA TYR A 65 -18.51 5.79 4.93
C TYR A 65 -19.02 4.44 5.43
N PHE A 66 -19.97 4.42 6.35
CA PHE A 66 -20.48 3.19 6.94
C PHE A 66 -21.37 2.36 6.01
N GLU A 67 -21.80 2.92 4.88
CA GLU A 67 -22.60 2.24 3.85
C GLU A 67 -21.74 1.69 2.69
N GLY A 68 -20.46 2.04 2.64
CA GLY A 68 -19.54 1.63 1.59
C GLY A 68 -19.17 0.14 1.62
N THR A 69 -18.41 -0.29 0.64
CA THR A 69 -17.85 -1.64 0.56
C THR A 69 -16.42 -1.63 1.10
N ASN A 70 -16.07 -2.63 1.89
CA ASN A 70 -14.69 -2.77 2.36
C ASN A 70 -13.83 -3.38 1.27
N LEU A 71 -12.78 -2.69 0.86
CA LEU A 71 -11.72 -3.27 0.06
C LEU A 71 -10.84 -4.18 0.94
N LYS A 72 -10.64 -5.41 0.50
CA LYS A 72 -9.68 -6.29 1.17
C LYS A 72 -8.27 -5.91 0.77
N ILE A 73 -7.45 -5.64 1.76
CA ILE A 73 -6.02 -5.43 1.56
C ILE A 73 -5.30 -6.75 1.82
N ASP A 74 -4.58 -7.25 0.82
CA ASP A 74 -3.73 -8.41 0.99
C ASP A 74 -2.47 -7.94 1.74
N MET A 75 -2.51 -7.96 3.09
CA MET A 75 -1.40 -7.47 3.90
C MET A 75 -0.12 -8.22 3.56
N PRO A 76 0.93 -7.52 3.07
CA PRO A 76 2.21 -8.15 2.82
C PRO A 76 2.77 -8.70 4.13
N MET A 77 3.64 -9.68 4.03
CA MET A 77 4.25 -10.31 5.20
C MET A 77 5.21 -9.37 5.96
N LEU A 78 4.70 -8.27 6.51
CA LEU A 78 5.42 -7.48 7.55
C LEU A 78 5.77 -8.34 8.79
N ARG A 79 5.37 -9.59 8.76
CA ARG A 79 5.54 -10.57 9.84
C ARG A 79 6.97 -11.08 10.00
N THR A 80 7.90 -10.76 9.09
CA THR A 80 9.18 -11.47 9.00
C THR A 80 10.45 -10.64 9.15
N THR A 81 10.37 -9.34 9.39
CA THR A 81 11.61 -8.61 9.72
C THR A 81 11.94 -8.76 11.20
N SER A 82 13.14 -9.24 11.46
CA SER A 82 13.67 -9.59 12.79
C SER A 82 13.74 -8.45 13.82
N ASN A 83 13.42 -7.23 13.44
CA ASN A 83 13.67 -6.03 14.26
C ASN A 83 12.44 -5.25 14.73
N GLY A 84 11.24 -5.79 14.58
CA GLY A 84 10.05 -5.14 15.12
C GLY A 84 8.78 -5.72 14.49
N LYS A 85 8.13 -6.63 15.21
CA LYS A 85 6.81 -7.10 14.80
C LYS A 85 5.79 -6.04 15.22
N LEU A 86 5.02 -5.52 14.26
CA LEU A 86 3.80 -4.80 14.59
C LEU A 86 2.90 -5.71 15.41
N SER A 87 2.30 -5.17 16.44
CA SER A 87 1.26 -5.88 17.19
C SER A 87 0.05 -6.14 16.27
N GLU A 88 -0.78 -7.08 16.64
CA GLU A 88 -1.98 -7.40 15.86
C GLU A 88 -2.92 -6.18 15.72
N ASP A 89 -3.01 -5.36 16.76
CA ASP A 89 -3.80 -4.12 16.74
C ASP A 89 -3.20 -3.07 15.78
N GLU A 90 -1.88 -2.93 15.73
CA GLU A 90 -1.19 -2.03 14.79
C GLU A 90 -1.35 -2.50 13.35
N LEU A 91 -1.28 -3.81 13.08
CA LEU A 91 -1.54 -4.38 11.76
C LEU A 91 -2.97 -4.13 11.31
N GLN A 92 -3.95 -4.37 12.19
CA GLN A 92 -5.36 -4.10 11.90
C GLN A 92 -5.62 -2.60 11.66
N ALA A 93 -4.99 -1.73 12.43
CA ALA A 93 -5.09 -0.28 12.23
C ALA A 93 -4.48 0.16 10.89
N LEU A 94 -3.35 -0.43 10.51
CA LEU A 94 -2.72 -0.16 9.22
C LEU A 94 -3.60 -0.66 8.06
N GLU A 95 -4.09 -1.90 8.13
CA GLU A 95 -5.00 -2.46 7.13
C GLU A 95 -6.24 -1.58 6.94
N ALA A 96 -6.86 -1.13 8.03
CA ALA A 96 -8.00 -0.24 8.00
C ALA A 96 -7.69 1.10 7.32
N LYS A 97 -6.53 1.70 7.60
CA LYS A 97 -6.06 2.93 6.94
C LYS A 97 -5.87 2.73 5.44
N LEU A 98 -5.25 1.63 5.05
CA LEU A 98 -4.99 1.31 3.64
C LEU A 98 -6.29 1.06 2.88
N SER A 99 -7.22 0.30 3.47
CA SER A 99 -8.55 0.03 2.91
C SER A 99 -9.32 1.34 2.70
N PHE A 100 -9.40 2.17 3.72
CA PHE A 100 -10.06 3.47 3.65
C PHE A 100 -9.45 4.38 2.55
N TRP A 101 -8.12 4.51 2.54
CA TRP A 101 -7.45 5.35 1.58
C TRP A 101 -7.62 4.85 0.14
N ALA A 102 -7.50 3.54 -0.09
CA ALA A 102 -7.69 2.95 -1.40
C ALA A 102 -9.13 3.14 -1.91
N GLU A 103 -10.12 3.01 -1.03
CA GLU A 103 -11.52 3.27 -1.36
C GLU A 103 -11.75 4.75 -1.76
N GLN A 104 -11.18 5.70 -1.00
CA GLN A 104 -11.27 7.12 -1.33
C GLN A 104 -10.58 7.44 -2.66
N TYR A 105 -9.42 6.85 -2.90
CA TYR A 105 -8.69 7.02 -4.16
C TYR A 105 -9.52 6.54 -5.35
N LEU A 106 -10.02 5.30 -5.30
CA LEU A 106 -10.80 4.70 -6.39
C LEU A 106 -12.14 5.45 -6.61
N THR A 107 -12.75 5.96 -5.54
CA THR A 107 -13.96 6.77 -5.65
C THR A 107 -13.68 8.07 -6.41
N LYS A 108 -12.59 8.77 -6.05
CA LYS A 108 -12.20 10.01 -6.72
C LYS A 108 -11.77 9.80 -8.17
N GLU A 109 -11.06 8.71 -8.48
CA GLU A 109 -10.75 8.36 -9.87
C GLU A 109 -12.02 8.18 -10.71
N LYS A 110 -13.00 7.47 -10.15
CA LYS A 110 -14.29 7.25 -10.81
C LYS A 110 -15.07 8.57 -11.01
N GLU A 111 -15.10 9.42 -10.01
CA GLU A 111 -15.75 10.74 -10.07
C GLU A 111 -15.07 11.66 -11.08
N ALA A 112 -13.75 11.59 -11.19
CA ALA A 112 -12.96 12.34 -12.16
C ALA A 112 -13.12 11.83 -13.61
N GLY A 113 -13.77 10.67 -13.81
CA GLY A 113 -13.99 10.07 -15.12
C GLY A 113 -12.78 9.35 -15.72
N PHE A 114 -11.76 9.09 -14.92
CA PHE A 114 -10.51 8.43 -15.35
C PHE A 114 -10.20 7.17 -14.53
N PRO A 115 -11.11 6.18 -14.47
CA PRO A 115 -10.83 4.96 -13.72
C PRO A 115 -9.66 4.22 -14.35
N THR A 116 -8.58 4.06 -13.61
CA THR A 116 -7.37 3.39 -14.08
C THR A 116 -7.51 1.88 -13.87
N GLN A 117 -7.36 1.10 -14.93
CA GLN A 117 -7.28 -0.37 -14.83
C GLN A 117 -5.81 -0.79 -14.93
N PHE A 118 -5.27 -1.27 -13.83
CA PHE A 118 -3.94 -1.82 -13.84
C PHE A 118 -3.89 -3.15 -14.60
N LYS A 119 -2.90 -3.28 -15.51
CA LYS A 119 -2.57 -4.54 -16.18
C LYS A 119 -1.09 -4.80 -15.98
N ASN A 120 -0.75 -5.92 -15.33
CA ASN A 120 0.65 -6.32 -15.18
C ASN A 120 1.22 -6.70 -16.57
N PRO A 121 2.14 -5.91 -17.14
CA PRO A 121 2.67 -6.15 -18.48
C PRO A 121 3.67 -7.30 -18.54
N VAL A 122 4.17 -7.73 -17.39
CA VAL A 122 5.14 -8.81 -17.21
C VAL A 122 4.55 -9.97 -16.39
N LYS A 123 3.23 -10.12 -16.45
CA LYS A 123 2.52 -11.18 -15.70
C LYS A 123 3.11 -12.56 -16.01
N GLY A 124 3.45 -13.30 -14.95
CA GLY A 124 4.00 -14.65 -15.08
C GLY A 124 5.53 -14.69 -15.21
N THR A 125 6.21 -13.56 -15.25
CA THR A 125 7.68 -13.53 -15.26
C THR A 125 8.23 -14.07 -13.95
N LYS A 126 8.97 -15.18 -14.05
CA LYS A 126 9.65 -15.81 -12.91
C LYS A 126 11.07 -15.29 -12.81
N VAL A 127 11.48 -14.93 -11.59
CA VAL A 127 12.83 -14.41 -11.29
C VAL A 127 13.50 -15.35 -10.29
N SER A 128 14.30 -16.27 -10.80
CA SER A 128 15.00 -17.29 -10.02
C SER A 128 16.47 -16.96 -9.80
N THR A 129 17.07 -16.22 -10.72
CA THR A 129 18.47 -15.79 -10.71
C THR A 129 18.62 -14.27 -10.67
N LEU A 130 19.83 -13.78 -10.51
CA LEU A 130 20.13 -12.35 -10.62
C LEU A 130 20.00 -11.86 -12.08
N GLU A 131 20.36 -12.69 -13.04
CA GLU A 131 20.21 -12.42 -14.47
C GLU A 131 18.72 -12.26 -14.85
N ASP A 132 17.84 -13.10 -14.28
CA ASP A 132 16.40 -12.98 -14.51
C ASP A 132 15.87 -11.63 -14.01
N ALA A 133 16.41 -11.10 -12.91
CA ALA A 133 16.00 -9.81 -12.36
C ALA A 133 16.37 -8.66 -13.32
N ILE A 134 17.55 -8.69 -13.91
CA ILE A 134 17.98 -7.71 -14.93
C ILE A 134 17.06 -7.81 -16.16
N HIS A 135 16.84 -9.03 -16.64
CA HIS A 135 15.98 -9.28 -17.81
C HIS A 135 14.53 -8.82 -17.58
N ALA A 136 14.01 -9.03 -16.37
CA ALA A 136 12.67 -8.56 -15.99
C ALA A 136 12.59 -7.02 -15.98
N ALA A 137 13.66 -6.35 -15.54
CA ALA A 137 13.73 -4.89 -15.57
C ALA A 137 13.73 -4.36 -17.02
N ASP A 138 14.57 -4.93 -17.89
CA ASP A 138 14.64 -4.56 -19.30
C ASP A 138 13.30 -4.82 -20.00
N LEU A 139 12.67 -5.98 -19.78
CA LEU A 139 11.37 -6.32 -20.32
C LEU A 139 10.28 -5.33 -19.87
N LEU A 140 10.26 -4.95 -18.58
CA LEU A 140 9.29 -3.98 -18.08
C LEU A 140 9.52 -2.60 -18.70
N ARG A 141 10.77 -2.17 -18.87
CA ARG A 141 11.11 -0.91 -19.52
C ARG A 141 10.62 -0.87 -20.96
N GLU A 142 10.82 -1.97 -21.71
CA GLU A 142 10.29 -2.13 -23.08
C GLU A 142 8.77 -2.01 -23.10
N LYS A 143 8.06 -2.79 -22.26
CA LYS A 143 6.58 -2.80 -22.20
C LYS A 143 5.99 -1.48 -21.77
N TRP A 144 6.68 -0.73 -20.94
CA TRP A 144 6.23 0.58 -20.49
C TRP A 144 6.74 1.75 -21.33
N HIS A 145 7.57 1.46 -22.35
CA HIS A 145 8.19 2.44 -23.24
C HIS A 145 8.98 3.50 -22.47
N CYS A 146 9.84 3.02 -21.55
CA CYS A 146 10.62 3.91 -20.68
C CYS A 146 11.81 4.59 -21.40
N GLY A 147 12.16 4.11 -22.61
CA GLY A 147 13.36 4.56 -23.34
C GLY A 147 14.66 4.02 -22.71
N ASP A 148 15.79 4.50 -23.20
CA ASP A 148 17.12 4.02 -22.82
C ASP A 148 17.75 4.81 -21.67
N GLY A 149 17.22 5.99 -21.34
CA GLY A 149 17.71 6.85 -20.27
C GLY A 149 17.20 6.49 -18.87
N PRO A 150 17.70 7.18 -17.83
CA PRO A 150 17.23 7.03 -16.47
C PRO A 150 15.75 7.39 -16.35
N ILE A 151 15.02 6.72 -15.43
CA ILE A 151 13.63 7.11 -15.15
C ILE A 151 13.62 8.42 -14.35
N ALA A 152 13.14 9.49 -14.97
CA ALA A 152 13.15 10.82 -14.36
C ALA A 152 12.26 10.90 -13.10
N SER A 153 11.02 10.39 -13.16
CA SER A 153 10.09 10.38 -12.03
C SER A 153 9.39 9.03 -11.95
N ILE A 154 9.89 8.17 -11.07
CA ILE A 154 9.31 6.84 -10.90
C ILE A 154 7.89 6.92 -10.33
N LEU A 155 7.62 7.75 -9.33
CA LEU A 155 6.30 7.85 -8.71
C LEU A 155 5.23 8.24 -9.73
N ARG A 156 5.50 9.28 -10.53
CA ARG A 156 4.58 9.68 -11.61
C ARG A 156 4.40 8.60 -12.66
N LEU A 157 5.46 7.83 -12.97
CA LEU A 157 5.36 6.69 -13.88
C LEU A 157 4.41 5.63 -13.32
N LEU A 158 4.59 5.25 -12.06
CA LEU A 158 3.78 4.24 -11.39
C LEU A 158 2.30 4.64 -11.31
N GLU A 159 2.00 5.88 -10.92
CA GLU A 159 0.64 6.42 -10.89
C GLU A 159 -0.02 6.38 -12.28
N ARG A 160 0.70 6.82 -13.31
CA ARG A 160 0.21 6.76 -14.71
C ARG A 160 -0.02 5.34 -15.21
N LYS A 161 0.64 4.34 -14.62
CA LYS A 161 0.43 2.91 -14.91
C LYS A 161 -0.65 2.29 -14.04
N GLY A 162 -1.29 3.05 -13.15
CA GLY A 162 -2.41 2.61 -12.32
C GLY A 162 -2.01 1.96 -11.01
N ILE A 163 -0.82 2.25 -10.50
CA ILE A 163 -0.39 1.85 -9.17
C ILE A 163 -0.72 2.99 -8.21
N MET A 164 -1.56 2.71 -7.21
CA MET A 164 -1.89 3.67 -6.17
C MET A 164 -0.68 3.87 -5.25
N ILE A 165 -0.30 5.13 -4.99
CA ILE A 165 0.82 5.46 -4.10
C ILE A 165 0.28 6.20 -2.89
N LEU A 166 0.56 5.66 -1.70
CA LEU A 166 0.21 6.26 -0.43
C LEU A 166 1.47 6.69 0.32
N ALA A 167 1.52 7.96 0.71
CA ALA A 167 2.50 8.43 1.67
C ALA A 167 2.03 8.10 3.10
N ALA A 168 2.86 7.42 3.87
CA ALA A 168 2.56 7.08 5.26
C ALA A 168 3.83 7.11 6.10
N ASN A 169 3.67 7.40 7.39
CA ASN A 169 4.75 7.20 8.35
C ASN A 169 4.83 5.70 8.68
N LEU A 170 5.92 5.09 8.31
CA LEU A 170 6.18 3.68 8.56
C LEU A 170 7.15 3.52 9.75
N PRO A 171 7.23 2.33 10.37
CA PRO A 171 8.26 2.04 11.38
C PRO A 171 9.67 2.33 10.86
N ASP A 172 10.62 2.63 11.75
CA ASP A 172 11.95 3.13 11.39
C ASP A 172 12.77 2.22 10.46
N TYR A 173 12.47 0.94 10.44
CA TYR A 173 13.12 -0.06 9.60
C TYR A 173 12.37 -0.37 8.30
N VAL A 174 11.20 0.25 8.06
CA VAL A 174 10.39 0.04 6.85
C VAL A 174 10.37 1.33 6.05
N PHE A 175 10.85 1.29 4.81
CA PHE A 175 10.90 2.44 3.91
C PHE A 175 9.79 2.44 2.87
N GLY A 176 9.24 1.26 2.61
CA GLY A 176 8.12 1.05 1.72
C GLY A 176 7.53 -0.33 1.89
N MET A 177 6.39 -0.53 1.31
CA MET A 177 5.70 -1.80 1.21
C MET A 177 4.74 -1.77 0.04
N SER A 178 4.47 -2.93 -0.53
CA SER A 178 3.53 -3.06 -1.63
C SER A 178 2.53 -4.18 -1.40
N THR A 179 1.32 -3.99 -1.91
CA THR A 179 0.22 -4.93 -1.72
C THR A 179 -0.85 -4.77 -2.78
N TRP A 180 -1.92 -5.52 -2.66
CA TRP A 180 -3.08 -5.47 -3.54
C TRP A 180 -4.36 -5.20 -2.76
N ALA A 181 -5.18 -4.28 -3.28
CA ALA A 181 -6.56 -4.12 -2.84
C ALA A 181 -7.47 -4.95 -3.75
N ASP A 182 -8.30 -5.82 -3.15
CA ASP A 182 -9.20 -6.77 -3.84
C ASP A 182 -8.49 -7.63 -4.92
N LYS A 183 -7.18 -7.88 -4.79
CA LYS A 183 -6.36 -8.61 -5.78
C LYS A 183 -6.37 -7.98 -7.19
N LYS A 184 -6.80 -6.74 -7.31
CA LYS A 184 -6.98 -6.04 -8.59
C LYS A 184 -6.23 -4.73 -8.66
N HIS A 185 -6.17 -4.01 -7.54
CA HIS A 185 -5.62 -2.66 -7.49
C HIS A 185 -4.29 -2.70 -6.74
N PRO A 186 -3.16 -2.51 -7.45
CA PRO A 186 -1.86 -2.49 -6.80
C PRO A 186 -1.71 -1.22 -5.98
N LEU A 187 -1.25 -1.38 -4.74
CA LEU A 187 -1.05 -0.32 -3.78
C LEU A 187 0.40 -0.36 -3.29
N MET A 188 1.05 0.78 -3.32
CA MET A 188 2.40 0.97 -2.80
C MET A 188 2.37 2.04 -1.72
N ILE A 189 2.91 1.72 -0.57
CA ILE A 189 3.02 2.61 0.58
C ILE A 189 4.48 2.97 0.73
N LEU A 190 4.79 4.27 0.81
CA LEU A 190 6.16 4.76 0.91
C LEU A 190 6.29 5.73 2.10
N ASP A 191 7.41 5.65 2.79
CA ASP A 191 7.75 6.61 3.85
C ASP A 191 8.42 7.84 3.25
N PHE A 192 7.71 8.96 3.28
CA PHE A 192 8.18 10.25 2.76
C PHE A 192 8.90 11.10 3.82
N ASN A 193 9.19 10.53 4.98
CA ASN A 193 9.91 11.27 6.02
C ASN A 193 11.34 11.59 5.56
N PRO A 194 11.70 12.88 5.37
CA PRO A 194 13.02 13.26 4.87
C PRO A 194 14.16 12.94 5.85
N GLU A 195 13.85 12.75 7.14
CA GLU A 195 14.84 12.35 8.15
C GLU A 195 15.24 10.87 8.00
N LYS A 196 14.36 10.06 7.43
CA LYS A 196 14.61 8.62 7.23
C LYS A 196 15.13 8.28 5.83
N SER A 197 14.75 9.06 4.82
CA SER A 197 14.92 8.66 3.44
C SER A 197 15.26 9.86 2.55
N SER A 198 16.35 9.76 1.80
CA SER A 198 16.63 10.69 0.71
C SER A 198 15.70 10.44 -0.47
N VAL A 199 15.64 11.38 -1.41
CA VAL A 199 14.85 11.24 -2.64
C VAL A 199 15.33 10.02 -3.45
N GLU A 200 16.64 9.78 -3.50
CA GLU A 200 17.22 8.62 -4.19
C GLU A 200 16.79 7.31 -3.55
N LYS A 201 16.80 7.24 -2.22
CA LYS A 201 16.34 6.08 -1.48
C LYS A 201 14.85 5.83 -1.71
N LEU A 202 14.03 6.88 -1.67
CA LEU A 202 12.60 6.77 -1.97
C LEU A 202 12.35 6.23 -3.39
N ARG A 203 13.10 6.72 -4.37
CA ARG A 203 13.04 6.23 -5.77
C ARG A 203 13.42 4.77 -5.86
N PHE A 204 14.51 4.38 -5.19
CA PHE A 204 14.97 3.00 -5.16
C PHE A 204 13.96 2.08 -4.50
N THR A 205 13.43 2.48 -3.34
CA THR A 205 12.37 1.74 -2.64
C THR A 205 11.13 1.55 -3.52
N ALA A 206 10.68 2.58 -4.22
CA ALA A 206 9.54 2.46 -5.13
C ALA A 206 9.78 1.44 -6.27
N ALA A 207 11.00 1.40 -6.82
CA ALA A 207 11.36 0.42 -7.84
C ALA A 207 11.51 -1.00 -7.27
N HIS A 208 12.01 -1.12 -6.05
CA HIS A 208 12.12 -2.38 -5.30
C HIS A 208 10.71 -2.98 -5.03
N GLU A 209 9.81 -2.18 -4.50
CA GLU A 209 8.42 -2.58 -4.24
C GLU A 209 7.67 -2.93 -5.52
N LEU A 210 8.03 -2.32 -6.64
CA LEU A 210 7.49 -2.68 -7.95
C LEU A 210 7.85 -4.13 -8.33
N ALA A 211 9.05 -4.60 -8.01
CA ALA A 211 9.42 -5.98 -8.24
C ALA A 211 8.53 -6.95 -7.48
N HIS A 212 8.26 -6.67 -6.19
CA HIS A 212 7.34 -7.47 -5.38
C HIS A 212 5.91 -7.51 -5.94
N LEU A 213 5.43 -6.41 -6.52
CA LEU A 213 4.09 -6.35 -7.12
C LEU A 213 3.95 -7.12 -8.43
N LEU A 214 4.99 -7.12 -9.25
CA LEU A 214 4.88 -7.56 -10.64
C LEU A 214 5.43 -8.94 -10.94
N LEU A 215 6.44 -9.38 -10.18
CA LEU A 215 7.25 -10.56 -10.51
C LEU A 215 6.89 -11.76 -9.64
N LEU A 216 7.20 -12.94 -10.15
CA LEU A 216 7.05 -14.18 -9.42
C LEU A 216 8.42 -14.67 -8.95
N PHE A 217 8.55 -14.84 -7.65
CA PHE A 217 9.77 -15.38 -7.04
C PHE A 217 9.52 -16.83 -6.60
N PRO A 218 10.50 -17.74 -6.74
CA PRO A 218 10.41 -19.08 -6.15
C PRO A 218 10.43 -18.97 -4.61
N GLU A 219 9.93 -20.00 -3.95
CA GLU A 219 10.11 -20.16 -2.51
C GLU A 219 11.62 -20.33 -2.22
N ASP A 220 12.24 -19.26 -1.78
CA ASP A 220 13.68 -19.17 -1.54
C ASP A 220 13.93 -18.36 -0.24
N SER A 221 15.20 -18.24 0.15
CA SER A 221 15.50 -17.42 1.33
C SER A 221 15.12 -15.96 1.09
N PRO A 222 14.55 -15.27 2.09
CA PRO A 222 14.19 -13.85 1.98
C PRO A 222 15.36 -13.00 1.47
N LEU A 223 16.59 -13.27 1.94
CA LEU A 223 17.77 -12.53 1.52
C LEU A 223 18.05 -12.63 0.01
N LYS A 224 17.82 -13.79 -0.61
CA LYS A 224 17.99 -13.94 -2.06
C LYS A 224 16.91 -13.24 -2.85
N LEU A 225 15.67 -13.25 -2.34
CA LEU A 225 14.55 -12.55 -2.93
C LEU A 225 14.83 -11.04 -2.92
N GLU A 226 15.21 -10.48 -1.78
CA GLU A 226 15.52 -9.06 -1.64
C GLU A 226 16.63 -8.61 -2.59
N LYS A 227 17.72 -9.39 -2.70
CA LYS A 227 18.79 -9.09 -3.67
C LYS A 227 18.34 -9.06 -5.12
N ARG A 228 17.36 -9.89 -5.51
CA ARG A 228 16.79 -9.86 -6.86
C ARG A 228 15.93 -8.62 -7.06
N CYS A 229 15.15 -8.23 -6.04
CA CYS A 229 14.37 -6.99 -6.07
C CYS A 229 15.29 -5.75 -6.15
N ASP A 230 16.38 -5.73 -5.40
CA ASP A 230 17.39 -4.66 -5.46
C ASP A 230 18.01 -4.54 -6.85
N LEU A 231 18.37 -5.68 -7.43
CA LEU A 231 18.98 -5.70 -8.76
C LEU A 231 17.97 -5.26 -9.84
N PHE A 232 16.74 -5.75 -9.77
CA PHE A 232 15.65 -5.27 -10.62
C PHE A 232 15.49 -3.75 -10.50
N ALA A 233 15.40 -3.22 -9.27
CA ALA A 233 15.25 -1.79 -9.01
C ALA A 233 16.37 -0.97 -9.63
N SER A 234 17.61 -1.42 -9.48
CA SER A 234 18.80 -0.76 -10.04
C SER A 234 18.71 -0.63 -11.56
N PHE A 235 18.46 -1.73 -12.26
CA PHE A 235 18.40 -1.74 -13.74
C PHE A 235 17.10 -1.18 -14.29
N PHE A 236 16.01 -1.23 -13.53
CA PHE A 236 14.79 -0.55 -13.91
C PHE A 236 14.94 0.98 -13.87
N LEU A 237 15.61 1.51 -12.85
CA LEU A 237 15.87 2.96 -12.74
C LEU A 237 16.92 3.47 -13.70
N LEU A 238 17.98 2.70 -13.90
CA LEU A 238 19.12 3.08 -14.77
C LEU A 238 19.60 1.85 -15.56
N PRO A 239 19.34 1.78 -16.87
CA PRO A 239 19.77 0.67 -17.71
C PRO A 239 21.29 0.52 -17.76
N LYS A 240 21.75 -0.72 -17.93
CA LYS A 240 23.18 -1.06 -17.97
C LYS A 240 23.93 -0.27 -19.03
N LEU A 241 23.37 -0.11 -20.23
CA LEU A 241 24.02 0.61 -21.31
C LEU A 241 24.25 2.08 -20.96
N THR A 242 23.22 2.76 -20.45
CA THR A 242 23.32 4.15 -20.00
C THR A 242 24.33 4.31 -18.87
N LEU A 243 24.35 3.37 -17.91
CA LEU A 243 25.34 3.39 -16.84
C LEU A 243 26.77 3.29 -17.40
N LEU A 244 26.99 2.43 -18.40
CA LEU A 244 28.31 2.28 -19.03
C LEU A 244 28.71 3.53 -19.85
N GLU A 245 27.75 4.19 -20.49
CA GLU A 245 27.98 5.45 -21.21
C GLU A 245 28.36 6.59 -20.27
N GLU A 246 27.62 6.75 -19.17
CA GLU A 246 27.88 7.78 -18.15
C GLU A 246 29.21 7.58 -17.40
N LEU A 247 29.57 6.36 -17.07
CA LEU A 247 30.81 6.03 -16.37
C LEU A 247 32.03 6.00 -17.29
N GLY A 248 31.82 6.05 -18.61
CA GLY A 248 32.82 5.84 -19.61
C GLY A 248 33.27 4.38 -19.67
N SER A 249 33.43 3.85 -20.89
CA SER A 249 34.07 2.55 -21.08
C SER A 249 35.57 2.73 -20.76
N ARG A 250 35.97 2.44 -19.53
CA ARG A 250 37.40 2.23 -19.24
C ARG A 250 37.85 1.05 -20.08
N LYS A 251 38.35 1.33 -21.27
CA LYS A 251 39.21 0.37 -21.96
C LYS A 251 40.44 0.18 -21.08
N ARG A 252 40.54 -0.99 -20.46
CA ARG A 252 41.84 -1.52 -19.97
C ARG A 252 42.63 -2.00 -21.16
#